data_5f475558f01537cfd57e146807b6cb6e
#
_entry.id   5f475558f01537cfd57e146807b6cb6e
#
_cell.length_a   1.000
_cell.length_b   1.000
_cell.length_c   1.000
_cell.angle_alpha   90.00
_cell.angle_beta   90.00
_cell.angle_gamma   90.00
#
_symmetry.space_group_name_H-M   'P 1'
#
loop_
_entity.id
_entity.type
_entity.pdbx_description
1 polymer ?
#
loop_
_entity_poly.entity_id
_entity_poly.type
_entity_poly.pdbx_seq_one_letter_code
_entity_poly.pdbx_strand_id
1 'polypeptide(L)'
;MTDKLPSAGSTPVSDITGDPVVRVAADATIADVAEAIIGREVGVVVVGDDERPTALVSERDVVRLVAAGDDPTSVSALDVASKKLVWCGADATVDEVAVRMMDRYVRHVLVERDGELVGIVSARDLLGVYAASADIESD
;
A
#
# COMPACT_ATOMS: atom_id res chain seq x y z
N MET A 1 26.17 -11.63 25.86
CA MET A 1 25.14 -11.68 25.06
C MET A 1 24.23 -10.56 25.28
N THR A 2 23.64 -10.25 24.36
CA THR A 2 22.97 -9.05 24.45
C THR A 2 21.51 -9.26 24.38
N ASP A 3 20.83 -8.72 25.31
CA ASP A 3 19.44 -8.66 25.27
C ASP A 3 19.05 -7.51 24.42
N LYS A 4 19.14 -7.70 23.15
CA LYS A 4 18.80 -6.64 22.26
C LYS A 4 17.32 -6.57 22.10
N LEU A 5 16.81 -5.36 22.11
CA LEU A 5 15.48 -5.14 21.63
C LEU A 5 15.44 -5.53 20.15
N PRO A 6 14.34 -6.08 19.67
CA PRO A 6 14.22 -6.36 18.25
C PRO A 6 14.49 -5.10 17.44
N SER A 7 15.18 -5.24 16.32
CA SER A 7 15.39 -4.12 15.43
C SER A 7 14.05 -3.72 14.80
N ALA A 8 13.97 -2.48 14.32
CA ALA A 8 12.79 -2.01 13.62
C ALA A 8 12.42 -2.94 12.49
N GLY A 9 13.43 -3.44 11.78
CA GLY A 9 13.22 -4.34 10.65
C GLY A 9 12.64 -5.70 10.99
N SER A 10 12.67 -6.11 12.25
CA SER A 10 12.09 -7.38 12.67
C SER A 10 10.64 -7.26 13.13
N THR A 11 10.07 -6.06 13.07
CA THR A 11 8.66 -5.83 13.39
C THR A 11 7.77 -6.57 12.40
N PRO A 12 6.76 -7.33 12.85
CA PRO A 12 5.81 -7.92 11.91
C PRO A 12 5.05 -6.84 11.16
N VAL A 13 4.89 -7.04 9.87
CA VAL A 13 4.24 -6.04 9.01
C VAL A 13 2.81 -5.76 9.42
N SER A 14 2.12 -6.75 10.01
CA SER A 14 0.75 -6.56 10.48
C SER A 14 0.63 -5.50 11.57
N ASP A 15 1.73 -5.21 12.28
CA ASP A 15 1.72 -4.19 13.33
C ASP A 15 1.72 -2.78 12.77
N ILE A 16 2.01 -2.61 11.50
CA ILE A 16 2.11 -1.29 10.87
C ILE A 16 1.10 -1.04 9.76
N THR A 17 0.18 -1.97 9.54
CA THR A 17 -0.88 -1.78 8.55
C THR A 17 -2.06 -1.08 9.21
N GLY A 18 -1.84 0.14 9.67
CA GLY A 18 -2.84 0.86 10.44
C GLY A 18 -3.93 1.54 9.61
N ASP A 19 -3.69 1.77 8.33
CA ASP A 19 -4.66 2.46 7.48
C ASP A 19 -5.74 1.49 7.01
N PRO A 20 -6.99 1.95 6.94
CA PRO A 20 -8.05 1.10 6.43
C PRO A 20 -7.85 0.82 4.95
N VAL A 21 -8.30 -0.35 4.52
CA VAL A 21 -8.35 -0.66 3.09
C VAL A 21 -9.55 0.07 2.50
N VAL A 22 -9.29 0.97 1.57
CA VAL A 22 -10.34 1.76 0.91
C VAL A 22 -10.62 1.16 -0.45
N ARG A 23 -11.90 0.98 -0.75
CA ARG A 23 -12.34 0.40 -2.00
C ARG A 23 -13.18 1.39 -2.79
N VAL A 24 -13.07 1.31 -4.12
CA VAL A 24 -14.00 2.00 -5.02
C VAL A 24 -14.69 0.94 -5.86
N ALA A 25 -15.84 1.31 -6.41
CA ALA A 25 -16.62 0.39 -7.22
C ALA A 25 -15.87 -0.02 -8.49
N ALA A 26 -16.19 -1.20 -9.02
CA ALA A 26 -15.53 -1.70 -10.23
C ALA A 26 -15.72 -0.77 -11.43
N ASP A 27 -16.81 -0.02 -11.47
CA ASP A 27 -17.10 0.94 -12.54
C ASP A 27 -16.69 2.38 -12.20
N ALA A 28 -15.95 2.58 -11.11
CA ALA A 28 -15.50 3.90 -10.71
C ALA A 28 -14.57 4.52 -11.75
N THR A 29 -14.59 5.84 -11.81
CA THR A 29 -13.65 6.61 -12.64
C THR A 29 -12.41 6.98 -11.84
N ILE A 30 -11.39 7.47 -12.52
CA ILE A 30 -10.20 7.97 -11.84
C ILE A 30 -10.53 9.19 -10.97
N ALA A 31 -11.52 10.01 -11.37
CA ALA A 31 -11.99 11.10 -10.52
C ALA A 31 -12.54 10.57 -9.19
N ASP A 32 -13.29 9.47 -9.22
CA ASP A 32 -13.80 8.83 -8.01
C ASP A 32 -12.64 8.32 -7.13
N VAL A 33 -11.62 7.77 -7.75
CA VAL A 33 -10.41 7.32 -7.05
C VAL A 33 -9.73 8.50 -6.35
N ALA A 34 -9.57 9.61 -7.07
CA ALA A 34 -8.94 10.81 -6.52
C ALA A 34 -9.70 11.33 -5.29
N GLU A 35 -11.03 11.35 -5.38
CA GLU A 35 -11.86 11.77 -4.25
C GLU A 35 -11.68 10.84 -3.05
N ALA A 36 -11.62 9.53 -3.28
CA ALA A 36 -11.44 8.56 -2.21
C ALA A 36 -10.07 8.72 -1.55
N ILE A 37 -9.02 8.92 -2.35
CA ILE A 37 -7.66 9.12 -1.84
C ILE A 37 -7.59 10.36 -0.94
N ILE A 38 -8.15 11.47 -1.40
CA ILE A 38 -8.14 12.72 -0.65
C ILE A 38 -9.03 12.61 0.60
N GLY A 39 -10.25 12.11 0.42
CA GLY A 39 -11.22 12.05 1.51
C GLY A 39 -10.88 11.07 2.62
N ARG A 40 -10.20 9.99 2.28
CA ARG A 40 -9.82 8.96 3.25
C ARG A 40 -8.35 9.05 3.65
N GLU A 41 -7.60 9.97 3.07
CA GLU A 41 -6.18 10.19 3.37
C GLU A 41 -5.34 8.94 3.19
N VAL A 42 -5.56 8.24 2.08
CA VAL A 42 -4.80 7.04 1.72
C VAL A 42 -4.02 7.28 0.44
N GLY A 43 -3.03 6.44 0.18
CA GLY A 43 -2.21 6.56 -1.03
C GLY A 43 -2.61 5.58 -2.12
N VAL A 44 -3.51 4.65 -1.83
CA VAL A 44 -3.92 3.61 -2.77
C VAL A 44 -5.33 3.15 -2.44
N VAL A 45 -6.07 2.76 -3.47
CA VAL A 45 -7.41 2.19 -3.29
C VAL A 45 -7.50 0.88 -4.06
N VAL A 46 -8.35 -0.01 -3.56
CA VAL A 46 -8.69 -1.26 -4.22
C VAL A 46 -9.88 -1.00 -5.13
N VAL A 47 -9.83 -1.50 -6.36
CA VAL A 47 -10.95 -1.37 -7.30
C VAL A 47 -11.75 -2.66 -7.28
N GLY A 48 -13.04 -2.54 -6.96
CA GLY A 48 -13.93 -3.70 -6.87
C GLY A 48 -14.09 -4.20 -5.45
N ASP A 49 -14.98 -5.18 -5.30
CA ASP A 49 -15.36 -5.72 -4.00
C ASP A 49 -14.92 -7.18 -3.78
N ASP A 50 -14.04 -7.70 -4.61
CA ASP A 50 -13.53 -9.06 -4.47
C ASP A 50 -12.83 -9.22 -3.12
N GLU A 51 -13.08 -10.33 -2.46
CA GLU A 51 -12.42 -10.63 -1.18
C GLU A 51 -10.90 -10.61 -1.32
N ARG A 52 -10.41 -11.17 -2.42
CA ARG A 52 -9.01 -11.08 -2.76
C ARG A 52 -8.86 -10.08 -3.91
N PRO A 53 -8.38 -8.88 -3.62
CA PRO A 53 -8.28 -7.82 -4.63
C PRO A 53 -7.41 -8.23 -5.82
N THR A 54 -7.79 -7.74 -6.99
CA THR A 54 -7.05 -7.98 -8.23
C THR A 54 -6.58 -6.71 -8.91
N ALA A 55 -6.98 -5.55 -8.39
CA ALA A 55 -6.65 -4.28 -9.02
C ALA A 55 -6.49 -3.17 -7.99
N LEU A 56 -5.41 -2.42 -8.09
CA LEU A 56 -5.12 -1.27 -7.22
C LEU A 56 -4.83 -0.04 -8.07
N VAL A 57 -5.27 1.12 -7.59
CA VAL A 57 -4.89 2.42 -8.17
C VAL A 57 -4.24 3.24 -7.08
N SER A 58 -3.05 3.76 -7.36
CA SER A 58 -2.33 4.61 -6.43
C SER A 58 -2.49 6.09 -6.78
N GLU A 59 -2.16 6.97 -5.84
CA GLU A 59 -2.14 8.40 -6.11
C GLU A 59 -1.19 8.74 -7.26
N ARG A 60 -0.11 8.00 -7.40
CA ARG A 60 0.84 8.20 -8.49
C ARG A 60 0.20 7.90 -9.84
N ASP A 61 -0.63 6.87 -9.91
CA ASP A 61 -1.36 6.54 -11.14
C ASP A 61 -2.28 7.68 -11.55
N VAL A 62 -2.94 8.31 -10.58
CA VAL A 62 -3.81 9.45 -10.83
C VAL A 62 -3.01 10.63 -11.37
N VAL A 63 -1.87 10.91 -10.75
CA VAL A 63 -0.99 12.02 -11.19
C VAL A 63 -0.49 11.78 -12.62
N ARG A 64 -0.08 10.55 -12.93
CA ARG A 64 0.37 10.21 -14.29
C ARG A 64 -0.70 10.47 -15.33
N LEU A 65 -1.93 10.10 -15.02
CA LEU A 65 -3.06 10.27 -15.93
C LEU A 65 -3.31 11.75 -16.20
N VAL A 66 -3.29 12.57 -15.13
CA VAL A 66 -3.46 14.01 -15.27
C VAL A 66 -2.32 14.63 -16.07
N ALA A 67 -1.08 14.20 -15.80
CA ALA A 67 0.10 14.69 -16.51
C ALA A 67 0.05 14.34 -17.99
N ALA A 68 -0.57 13.22 -18.34
CA ALA A 68 -0.73 12.81 -19.74
C ALA A 68 -1.84 13.58 -20.48
N GLY A 69 -2.61 14.39 -19.75
CA GLY A 69 -3.67 15.19 -20.36
C GLY A 69 -5.01 14.47 -20.46
N ASP A 70 -5.14 13.30 -19.85
CA ASP A 70 -6.39 12.56 -19.87
C ASP A 70 -7.38 13.12 -18.86
N ASP A 71 -8.67 12.96 -19.15
CA ASP A 71 -9.73 13.45 -18.29
C ASP A 71 -10.09 12.40 -17.23
N PRO A 72 -9.85 12.67 -15.94
CA PRO A 72 -10.14 11.70 -14.88
C PRO A 72 -11.61 11.27 -14.81
N THR A 73 -12.54 12.10 -15.27
CA THR A 73 -13.96 11.78 -15.24
C THR A 73 -14.37 10.82 -16.34
N SER A 74 -13.51 10.64 -17.34
CA SER A 74 -13.80 9.79 -18.51
C SER A 74 -13.05 8.47 -18.52
N VAL A 75 -12.04 8.31 -17.65
CA VAL A 75 -11.19 7.13 -17.63
C VAL A 75 -11.63 6.22 -16.48
N SER A 76 -11.84 4.94 -16.80
CA SER A 76 -12.21 3.94 -15.82
C SER A 76 -11.01 3.61 -14.92
N ALA A 77 -11.27 3.45 -13.62
CA ALA A 77 -10.23 3.04 -12.68
C ALA A 77 -9.61 1.71 -13.08
N LEU A 78 -10.41 0.77 -13.57
CA LEU A 78 -9.89 -0.54 -13.98
C LEU A 78 -8.91 -0.46 -15.16
N ASP A 79 -9.07 0.54 -16.05
CA ASP A 79 -8.18 0.69 -17.19
C ASP A 79 -6.79 1.15 -16.79
N VAL A 80 -6.67 1.81 -15.63
CA VAL A 80 -5.42 2.35 -15.11
C VAL A 80 -4.83 1.46 -14.02
N ALA A 81 -5.66 0.66 -13.38
CA ALA A 81 -5.27 -0.11 -12.21
C ALA A 81 -4.12 -1.05 -12.49
N SER A 82 -3.22 -1.16 -11.53
CA SER A 82 -2.18 -2.18 -11.56
C SER A 82 -2.80 -3.53 -11.22
N LYS A 83 -2.50 -4.53 -12.02
CA LYS A 83 -2.91 -5.91 -11.80
C LYS A 83 -1.75 -6.78 -11.32
N LYS A 84 -0.56 -6.19 -11.24
CA LYS A 84 0.62 -6.82 -10.70
C LYS A 84 0.66 -6.59 -9.20
N LEU A 85 -0.14 -7.32 -8.46
CA LEU A 85 -0.22 -7.15 -7.02
C LEU A 85 0.83 -8.02 -6.35
N VAL A 86 1.47 -7.45 -5.34
CA VAL A 86 2.48 -8.15 -4.54
C VAL A 86 1.91 -8.36 -3.16
N TRP A 87 2.01 -9.57 -2.66
CA TRP A 87 1.44 -9.99 -1.38
C TRP A 87 2.52 -10.42 -0.42
N CYS A 88 2.24 -10.32 0.87
CA CYS A 88 3.05 -10.92 1.93
C CYS A 88 2.13 -11.44 3.02
N GLY A 89 2.65 -12.33 3.84
CA GLY A 89 1.92 -12.78 5.03
C GLY A 89 1.96 -11.75 6.13
N ALA A 90 0.97 -11.78 7.02
CA ALA A 90 0.89 -10.85 8.14
C ALA A 90 2.10 -10.94 9.07
N ASP A 91 2.76 -12.10 9.11
CA ASP A 91 3.92 -12.32 9.96
C ASP A 91 5.24 -11.94 9.29
N ALA A 92 5.23 -11.54 8.03
CA ALA A 92 6.44 -11.08 7.36
C ALA A 92 6.97 -9.86 8.09
N THR A 93 8.31 -9.77 8.16
CA THR A 93 8.93 -8.63 8.84
C THR A 93 9.02 -7.42 7.92
N VAL A 94 9.18 -6.26 8.53
CA VAL A 94 9.37 -5.01 7.79
C VAL A 94 10.55 -5.12 6.82
N ASP A 95 11.66 -5.74 7.25
CA ASP A 95 12.83 -5.94 6.38
C ASP A 95 12.49 -6.82 5.17
N GLU A 96 11.76 -7.91 5.38
CA GLU A 96 11.37 -8.80 4.27
C GLU A 96 10.51 -8.07 3.26
N VAL A 97 9.57 -7.26 3.75
CA VAL A 97 8.67 -6.50 2.88
C VAL A 97 9.44 -5.42 2.11
N ALA A 98 10.39 -4.74 2.79
CA ALA A 98 11.23 -3.74 2.14
C ALA A 98 12.00 -4.34 0.96
N VAL A 99 12.60 -5.51 1.17
CA VAL A 99 13.33 -6.21 0.10
C VAL A 99 12.39 -6.57 -1.04
N ARG A 100 11.20 -7.05 -0.71
CA ARG A 100 10.22 -7.41 -1.73
C ARG A 100 9.78 -6.23 -2.57
N MET A 101 9.59 -5.06 -1.93
CA MET A 101 9.26 -3.83 -2.66
C MET A 101 10.36 -3.45 -3.64
N MET A 102 11.62 -3.56 -3.20
CA MET A 102 12.76 -3.24 -4.06
C MET A 102 12.88 -4.22 -5.22
N ASP A 103 12.74 -5.52 -4.95
CA ASP A 103 12.86 -6.55 -5.98
C ASP A 103 11.76 -6.48 -7.02
N ARG A 104 10.57 -6.09 -6.61
CA ARG A 104 9.40 -6.05 -7.50
C ARG A 104 9.09 -4.65 -8.03
N TYR A 105 9.83 -3.65 -7.61
CA TYR A 105 9.62 -2.24 -8.01
C TYR A 105 8.21 -1.77 -7.70
N VAL A 106 7.71 -2.13 -6.51
CA VAL A 106 6.39 -1.70 -6.04
C VAL A 106 6.53 -0.90 -4.75
N ARG A 107 5.54 -0.06 -4.49
CA ARG A 107 5.51 0.77 -3.28
C ARG A 107 4.41 0.37 -2.31
N HIS A 108 3.61 -0.61 -2.69
CA HIS A 108 2.52 -1.12 -1.87
C HIS A 108 2.55 -2.63 -1.93
N VAL A 109 2.36 -3.26 -0.77
CA VAL A 109 2.29 -4.71 -0.66
C VAL A 109 1.02 -5.03 0.12
N LEU A 110 0.24 -5.97 -0.39
CA LEU A 110 -0.97 -6.41 0.28
C LEU A 110 -0.58 -7.44 1.34
N VAL A 111 -1.19 -7.31 2.50
CA VAL A 111 -0.89 -8.17 3.65
C VAL A 111 -2.06 -9.11 3.87
N GLU A 112 -1.77 -10.41 3.93
CA GLU A 112 -2.82 -11.42 4.12
C GLU A 112 -2.61 -12.21 5.41
N ARG A 113 -3.72 -12.70 5.94
CA ARG A 113 -3.74 -13.69 7.00
C ARG A 113 -4.82 -14.69 6.64
N ASP A 114 -4.44 -15.97 6.56
CA ASP A 114 -5.38 -17.06 6.20
C ASP A 114 -6.08 -16.80 4.86
N GLY A 115 -5.36 -16.21 3.90
CA GLY A 115 -5.89 -15.93 2.57
C GLY A 115 -6.73 -14.68 2.45
N GLU A 116 -6.99 -13.98 3.55
CA GLU A 116 -7.79 -12.76 3.55
C GLU A 116 -6.92 -11.53 3.63
N LEU A 117 -7.30 -10.49 2.92
CA LEU A 117 -6.61 -9.22 2.99
C LEU A 117 -6.86 -8.57 4.35
N VAL A 118 -5.77 -8.31 5.10
CA VAL A 118 -5.87 -7.64 6.40
C VAL A 118 -5.32 -6.23 6.38
N GLY A 119 -4.62 -5.84 5.33
CA GLY A 119 -4.11 -4.48 5.22
C GLY A 119 -3.25 -4.30 4.00
N ILE A 120 -2.85 -3.06 3.77
CA ILE A 120 -1.91 -2.71 2.72
C ILE A 120 -0.83 -1.88 3.38
N VAL A 121 0.43 -2.24 3.13
CA VAL A 121 1.56 -1.50 3.65
C VAL A 121 2.24 -0.76 2.50
N SER A 122 2.61 0.49 2.75
CA SER A 122 3.31 1.32 1.77
C SER A 122 4.79 1.44 2.11
N ALA A 123 5.59 1.83 1.12
CA ALA A 123 7.00 2.17 1.37
C ALA A 123 7.12 3.28 2.42
N ARG A 124 6.19 4.21 2.43
CA ARG A 124 6.15 5.28 3.41
C ARG A 124 5.95 4.76 4.84
N ASP A 125 5.08 3.74 4.99
CA ASP A 125 4.86 3.10 6.29
C ASP A 125 6.15 2.47 6.81
N LEU A 126 6.92 1.82 5.92
CA LEU A 126 8.19 1.21 6.29
C LEU A 126 9.20 2.29 6.71
N LEU A 127 9.27 3.37 5.95
CA LEU A 127 10.17 4.48 6.29
C LEU A 127 9.82 5.06 7.66
N GLY A 128 8.54 5.13 7.99
CA GLY A 128 8.09 5.60 9.29
C GLY A 128 8.62 4.74 10.43
N VAL A 129 8.64 3.43 10.24
CA VAL A 129 9.16 2.50 11.24
C VAL A 129 10.64 2.71 11.46
N TYR A 130 11.41 2.80 10.37
CA TYR A 130 12.85 3.00 10.45
C TYR A 130 13.21 4.38 11.03
N ALA A 131 12.46 5.41 10.64
CA ALA A 131 12.70 6.76 11.15
C ALA A 131 12.44 6.85 12.65
N ALA A 132 11.37 6.22 13.14
CA ALA A 132 11.05 6.19 14.56
C ALA A 132 12.15 5.49 15.34
N SER A 133 12.68 4.39 14.82
CA SER A 133 13.77 3.66 15.44
C SER A 133 15.04 4.50 15.48
N ALA A 134 15.36 5.22 14.41
CA ALA A 134 16.53 6.09 14.33
C ALA A 134 16.44 7.24 15.33
N ASP A 135 15.24 7.82 15.48
CA ASP A 135 15.04 8.91 16.46
C ASP A 135 15.27 8.42 17.89
N ILE A 136 14.84 7.22 18.21
CA ILE A 136 15.06 6.62 19.50
C ILE A 136 16.56 6.39 19.73
N GLU A 137 17.26 5.92 18.72
CA GLU A 137 18.68 5.61 18.81
C GLU A 137 19.55 6.84 18.84
N SER A 138 19.11 7.96 18.29
CA SER A 138 19.92 9.15 18.19
C SER A 138 20.02 9.92 19.51
N ASP A 139 19.25 9.55 20.49
CA ASP A 139 19.40 10.09 21.82
C ASP A 139 20.39 9.25 22.61
#